data_fcd42c19f770b5d1c83303c8d71e5d73
#
_entry.id   fcd42c19f770b5d1c83303c8d71e5d73
#
_cell.length_a   1.000
_cell.length_b   1.000
_cell.length_c   1.000
_cell.angle_alpha   90.00
_cell.angle_beta   90.00
_cell.angle_gamma   90.00
#
_symmetry.space_group_name_H-M   'P 1'
#
loop_
_entity.id
_entity.type
_entity.pdbx_description
1 polymer ?
#
loop_
_entity_poly.entity_id
_entity_poly.type
_entity_poly.pdbx_seq_one_letter_code
_entity_poly.pdbx_strand_id
1 'polypeptide(L)'
;MQRFMLHSKIHRATVTQADLHYVGSLTIDMDLMDAAGMLPGQQVDVVDIDNGNRLTTYAIEGERGSGIVCINGAAARLVSPGDLVIIIAYAAMDDAEARAYKPRVVFVDETGPKDQRRKRLAIMDQDGA
;
A
#
# COMPACT_ATOMS: atom_id res chain seq x y z
N MET A 1 -3.99 -27.53 2.09
CA MET A 1 -3.28 -26.61 2.97
C MET A 1 -3.24 -25.23 2.31
N GLN A 2 -3.54 -24.19 3.07
CA GLN A 2 -3.51 -22.83 2.57
C GLN A 2 -2.15 -22.20 2.87
N ARG A 3 -1.63 -21.43 1.91
CA ARG A 3 -0.42 -20.64 2.08
C ARG A 3 -0.77 -19.16 2.02
N PHE A 4 -0.17 -18.35 2.90
CA PHE A 4 -0.29 -16.90 2.80
C PHE A 4 0.78 -16.41 1.85
N MET A 5 0.35 -15.90 0.70
CA MET A 5 1.25 -15.49 -0.37
C MET A 5 1.16 -13.98 -0.58
N LEU A 6 2.24 -13.37 -1.04
CA LEU A 6 2.21 -12.00 -1.49
C LEU A 6 1.18 -11.88 -2.62
N HIS A 7 0.13 -11.11 -2.38
CA HIS A 7 -0.89 -10.83 -3.38
C HIS A 7 -0.51 -9.61 -4.21
N SER A 8 -0.17 -8.53 -3.54
CA SER A 8 0.17 -7.27 -4.21
C SER A 8 0.93 -6.35 -3.25
N LYS A 9 1.61 -5.38 -3.82
CA LYS A 9 2.18 -4.29 -3.01
C LYS A 9 2.24 -2.99 -3.80
N ILE A 10 2.14 -1.89 -3.06
CA ILE A 10 2.41 -0.55 -3.54
C ILE A 10 3.75 -0.16 -2.95
N HIS A 11 4.75 0.00 -3.82
CA HIS A 11 6.13 0.17 -3.42
C HIS A 11 6.53 1.64 -3.41
N ARG A 12 6.97 2.14 -2.25
CA ARG A 12 7.52 3.49 -2.06
C ARG A 12 6.48 4.60 -2.28
N ALA A 13 5.29 4.41 -1.74
CA ALA A 13 4.29 5.48 -1.68
C ALA A 13 4.68 6.49 -0.60
N THR A 14 4.38 7.77 -0.83
CA THR A 14 4.62 8.82 0.15
C THR A 14 3.38 9.00 1.03
N VAL A 15 3.56 8.94 2.34
CA VAL A 15 2.48 9.24 3.30
C VAL A 15 2.14 10.72 3.19
N THR A 16 0.86 11.01 2.93
CA THR A 16 0.40 12.40 2.76
C THR A 16 -0.15 13.00 4.05
N GLN A 17 -0.73 12.17 4.91
CA GLN A 17 -1.36 12.61 6.16
C GLN A 17 -1.28 11.51 7.20
N ALA A 18 -1.34 11.94 8.48
CA ALA A 18 -1.48 11.04 9.61
C ALA A 18 -2.52 11.65 10.55
N ASP A 19 -3.61 10.92 10.83
CA ASP A 19 -4.72 11.41 11.64
C ASP A 19 -4.93 10.49 12.84
N LEU A 20 -4.38 10.89 13.99
CA LEU A 20 -4.41 10.11 15.22
C LEU A 20 -5.83 9.91 15.75
N HIS A 21 -6.71 10.85 15.53
CA HIS A 21 -8.05 10.86 16.12
C HIS A 21 -9.13 10.29 15.20
N TYR A 22 -8.74 9.74 14.08
CA TYR A 22 -9.66 9.08 13.15
C TYR A 22 -9.71 7.58 13.43
N VAL A 23 -10.75 6.92 12.91
CA VAL A 23 -10.85 5.45 13.02
C VAL A 23 -9.66 4.80 12.33
N GLY A 24 -9.03 3.82 12.99
CA GLY A 24 -7.82 3.17 12.49
C GLY A 24 -8.02 2.54 11.12
N SER A 25 -7.18 2.94 10.15
CA SER A 25 -7.21 2.44 8.78
C SER A 25 -6.10 3.10 7.98
N LEU A 26 -5.95 2.66 6.73
CA LEU A 26 -5.06 3.31 5.77
C LEU A 26 -5.89 3.75 4.56
N THR A 27 -6.07 5.06 4.40
CA THR A 27 -6.75 5.61 3.23
C THR A 27 -5.77 5.67 2.07
N ILE A 28 -6.12 5.01 0.96
CA ILE A 28 -5.27 4.92 -0.23
C ILE A 28 -6.07 5.43 -1.43
N ASP A 29 -5.43 6.26 -2.25
CA ASP A 29 -5.97 6.65 -3.56
C ASP A 29 -6.51 5.40 -4.28
N MET A 30 -7.79 5.44 -4.66
CA MET A 30 -8.45 4.28 -5.26
C MET A 30 -7.79 3.84 -6.56
N ASP A 31 -7.16 4.76 -7.30
CA ASP A 31 -6.42 4.39 -8.50
C ASP A 31 -5.21 3.50 -8.17
N LEU A 32 -4.53 3.77 -7.04
CA LEU A 32 -3.44 2.90 -6.57
C LEU A 32 -3.99 1.55 -6.12
N MET A 33 -5.14 1.54 -5.44
CA MET A 33 -5.77 0.30 -5.01
C MET A 33 -6.17 -0.57 -6.20
N ASP A 34 -6.79 0.03 -7.22
CA ASP A 34 -7.16 -0.70 -8.44
C ASP A 34 -5.94 -1.26 -9.13
N ALA A 35 -4.88 -0.46 -9.26
CA ALA A 35 -3.64 -0.91 -9.91
C ALA A 35 -3.02 -2.11 -9.17
N ALA A 36 -3.10 -2.12 -7.85
CA ALA A 36 -2.58 -3.22 -7.03
C ALA A 36 -3.57 -4.38 -6.89
N GLY A 37 -4.83 -4.20 -7.26
CA GLY A 37 -5.86 -5.21 -7.05
C GLY A 37 -6.29 -5.33 -5.60
N MET A 38 -6.16 -4.26 -4.83
CA MET A 38 -6.61 -4.19 -3.44
C MET A 38 -8.05 -3.72 -3.36
N LEU A 39 -8.82 -4.28 -2.44
CA LEU A 39 -10.21 -3.91 -2.19
C LEU A 39 -10.33 -3.12 -0.90
N PRO A 40 -11.32 -2.20 -0.82
CA PRO A 40 -11.65 -1.57 0.47
C PRO A 40 -11.97 -2.64 1.52
N GLY A 41 -11.43 -2.46 2.71
CA GLY A 41 -11.59 -3.42 3.81
C GLY A 41 -10.56 -4.53 3.84
N GLN A 42 -9.71 -4.62 2.84
CA GLN A 42 -8.69 -5.67 2.79
C GLN A 42 -7.58 -5.38 3.80
N GLN A 43 -7.13 -6.43 4.49
CA GLN A 43 -6.00 -6.33 5.40
C GLN A 43 -4.72 -6.05 4.62
N VAL A 44 -3.93 -5.10 5.12
CA VAL A 44 -2.63 -4.74 4.56
C VAL A 44 -1.60 -4.55 5.66
N ASP A 45 -0.34 -4.80 5.34
CA ASP A 45 0.80 -4.40 6.15
C ASP A 45 1.38 -3.12 5.58
N VAL A 46 1.82 -2.24 6.47
CA VAL A 46 2.55 -1.02 6.12
C VAL A 46 3.96 -1.14 6.68
N VAL A 47 4.95 -1.01 5.82
CA VAL A 47 6.37 -1.00 6.21
C VAL A 47 6.92 0.37 5.91
N ASP A 48 7.37 1.08 6.94
CA ASP A 48 7.92 2.42 6.81
C ASP A 48 9.42 2.32 6.51
N ILE A 49 9.83 2.82 5.35
CA ILE A 49 11.22 2.74 4.90
C ILE A 49 12.12 3.64 5.75
N ASP A 50 11.58 4.78 6.20
CA ASP A 50 12.39 5.78 6.89
C ASP A 50 12.73 5.40 8.33
N ASN A 51 11.85 4.70 9.02
CA ASN A 51 12.09 4.34 10.43
C ASN A 51 12.05 2.84 10.71
N GLY A 52 11.70 2.01 9.74
CA GLY A 52 11.64 0.56 9.91
C GLY A 52 10.41 0.04 10.65
N ASN A 53 9.48 0.89 11.00
CA ASN A 53 8.26 0.45 11.68
C ASN A 53 7.37 -0.37 10.73
N ARG A 54 6.68 -1.33 11.32
CA ARG A 54 5.81 -2.24 10.59
C ARG A 54 4.51 -2.39 11.35
N LEU A 55 3.39 -2.28 10.66
CA LEU A 55 2.08 -2.43 11.28
C LEU A 55 1.11 -3.11 10.33
N THR A 56 0.04 -3.65 10.90
CA THR A 56 -1.06 -4.24 10.15
C THR A 56 -2.30 -3.41 10.36
N THR A 57 -2.99 -3.11 9.28
CA THR A 57 -4.26 -2.36 9.29
C THR A 57 -5.13 -2.85 8.13
N TYR A 58 -6.10 -2.05 7.72
CA TYR A 58 -6.91 -2.35 6.54
C TYR A 58 -7.04 -1.11 5.66
N ALA A 59 -7.22 -1.35 4.37
CA ALA A 59 -7.31 -0.28 3.38
C ALA A 59 -8.73 0.27 3.31
N ILE A 60 -8.86 1.58 3.14
CA ILE A 60 -10.11 2.22 2.76
C ILE A 60 -9.86 3.10 1.54
N GLU A 61 -10.90 3.30 0.73
CA GLU A 61 -10.77 4.05 -0.51
C GLU A 61 -10.60 5.55 -0.27
N GLY A 62 -9.61 6.15 -0.92
CA GLY A 62 -9.43 7.59 -1.00
C GLY A 62 -9.83 8.10 -2.37
N GLU A 63 -9.94 9.41 -2.51
CA GLU A 63 -10.32 10.06 -3.75
C GLU A 63 -9.37 9.66 -4.89
N ARG A 64 -9.95 9.29 -6.03
CA ARG A 64 -9.19 8.89 -7.21
C ARG A 64 -8.36 10.06 -7.73
N GLY A 65 -7.09 9.76 -8.05
CA GLY A 65 -6.17 10.75 -8.59
C GLY A 65 -5.64 11.74 -7.58
N SER A 66 -6.02 11.62 -6.31
CA SER A 66 -5.55 12.52 -5.25
C SER A 66 -4.12 12.22 -4.80
N GLY A 67 -3.68 10.98 -4.99
CA GLY A 67 -2.41 10.51 -4.47
C GLY A 67 -2.41 10.33 -2.94
N ILE A 68 -3.58 10.33 -2.32
CA ILE A 68 -3.68 10.24 -0.86
C ILE A 68 -3.15 8.91 -0.34
N VAL A 69 -2.33 8.97 0.69
CA VAL A 69 -1.94 7.85 1.54
C VAL A 69 -1.99 8.39 2.96
N CYS A 70 -3.09 8.15 3.64
CA CYS A 70 -3.35 8.70 4.97
C CYS A 70 -3.44 7.58 6.00
N ILE A 71 -2.55 7.62 6.99
CA ILE A 71 -2.57 6.67 8.09
C ILE A 71 -3.47 7.22 9.20
N ASN A 72 -4.45 6.43 9.63
CA ASN A 72 -5.46 6.85 10.58
C ASN A 72 -5.36 6.08 11.89
N GLY A 73 -5.75 6.72 12.98
CA GLY A 73 -5.84 6.11 14.30
C GLY A 73 -4.48 5.93 14.95
N ALA A 74 -4.38 4.94 15.84
CA ALA A 74 -3.16 4.70 16.63
C ALA A 74 -1.91 4.45 15.78
N ALA A 75 -2.07 3.90 14.58
CA ALA A 75 -0.96 3.68 13.65
C ALA A 75 -0.29 4.99 13.21
N ALA A 76 -0.99 6.12 13.33
CA ALA A 76 -0.43 7.44 13.03
C ALA A 76 0.75 7.82 13.95
N ARG A 77 0.94 7.09 15.05
CA ARG A 77 2.13 7.28 15.90
C ARG A 77 3.38 6.60 15.36
N LEU A 78 3.23 5.67 14.43
CA LEU A 78 4.33 4.88 13.89
C LEU A 78 4.84 5.39 12.55
N VAL A 79 4.04 6.18 11.85
CA VAL A 79 4.30 6.62 10.48
C VAL A 79 4.00 8.12 10.38
N SER A 80 4.92 8.86 9.79
CA SER A 80 4.81 10.33 9.69
C SER A 80 4.57 10.78 8.25
N PRO A 81 3.85 11.89 8.05
CA PRO A 81 3.74 12.48 6.70
C PRO A 81 5.11 12.72 6.09
N GLY A 82 5.23 12.37 4.82
CA GLY A 82 6.49 12.45 4.09
C GLY A 82 7.29 11.16 4.09
N ASP A 83 6.99 10.23 4.98
CA ASP A 83 7.67 8.93 4.99
C ASP A 83 7.35 8.15 3.72
N LEU A 84 8.32 7.36 3.27
CA LEU A 84 8.13 6.38 2.21
C LEU A 84 7.72 5.07 2.82
N VAL A 85 6.65 4.48 2.30
CA VAL A 85 6.11 3.22 2.81
C VAL A 85 5.92 2.21 1.70
N ILE A 86 5.93 0.94 2.09
CA ILE A 86 5.53 -0.17 1.24
C ILE A 86 4.23 -0.70 1.82
N ILE A 87 3.19 -0.78 1.01
CA ILE A 87 1.89 -1.31 1.41
C ILE A 87 1.75 -2.69 0.80
N ILE A 88 1.56 -3.70 1.63
CA ILE A 88 1.62 -5.10 1.20
C ILE A 88 0.29 -5.78 1.54
N ALA A 89 -0.32 -6.44 0.55
CA ALA A 89 -1.48 -7.29 0.76
C ALA A 89 -1.08 -8.75 0.54
N TYR A 90 -1.55 -9.62 1.42
CA TYR A 90 -1.38 -11.06 1.32
C TYR A 90 -2.74 -11.71 1.05
N ALA A 91 -2.72 -12.89 0.47
CA ALA A 91 -3.92 -13.68 0.26
C ALA A 91 -3.63 -15.15 0.57
N ALA A 92 -4.63 -15.83 1.12
CA ALA A 92 -4.53 -17.27 1.35
C ALA A 92 -4.81 -17.99 0.03
N MET A 93 -3.92 -18.86 -0.37
CA MET A 93 -4.00 -19.60 -1.63
C MET A 93 -3.71 -21.08 -1.37
N ASP A 94 -4.36 -21.96 -2.12
CA ASP A 94 -3.97 -23.36 -2.11
C ASP A 94 -2.61 -23.54 -2.81
N ASP A 95 -2.03 -24.72 -2.71
CA ASP A 95 -0.69 -24.97 -3.23
C ASP A 95 -0.59 -24.72 -4.75
N ALA A 96 -1.56 -25.19 -5.51
CA ALA A 96 -1.56 -25.03 -6.97
C ALA A 96 -1.67 -23.56 -7.37
N GLU A 97 -2.57 -22.82 -6.75
CA GLU A 97 -2.75 -21.39 -6.98
C GLU A 97 -1.49 -20.61 -6.60
N ALA A 98 -0.91 -20.92 -5.43
CA ALA A 98 0.30 -20.26 -4.95
C ALA A 98 1.47 -20.40 -5.92
N ARG A 99 1.63 -21.58 -6.51
CA ARG A 99 2.74 -21.85 -7.45
C ARG A 99 2.58 -21.10 -8.76
N ALA A 100 1.35 -20.84 -9.18
CA ALA A 100 1.06 -20.16 -10.45
C ALA A 100 0.84 -18.66 -10.31
N TYR A 101 0.66 -18.17 -9.09
CA TYR A 101 0.28 -16.78 -8.86
C TYR A 101 1.45 -15.82 -9.12
N LYS A 102 1.15 -14.74 -9.83
CA LYS A 102 2.11 -13.64 -10.04
C LYS A 102 1.61 -12.42 -9.28
N PRO A 103 2.29 -12.01 -8.21
CA PRO A 103 1.88 -10.84 -7.44
C PRO A 103 1.95 -9.57 -8.29
N ARG A 104 1.05 -8.66 -8.01
CA ARG A 104 1.02 -7.36 -8.67
C ARG A 104 1.80 -6.35 -7.84
N VAL A 105 2.80 -5.72 -8.44
CA VAL A 105 3.63 -4.72 -7.80
C VAL A 105 3.42 -3.38 -8.49
N VAL A 106 3.01 -2.37 -7.74
CA VAL A 106 2.82 -1.01 -8.22
C VAL A 106 3.97 -0.16 -7.70
N PHE A 107 4.70 0.48 -8.61
CA PHE A 107 5.73 1.43 -8.25
C PHE A 107 5.19 2.84 -8.38
N VAL A 108 5.43 3.67 -7.38
CA VAL A 108 5.05 5.08 -7.40
C VAL A 108 6.24 5.90 -7.86
N ASP A 109 6.03 6.77 -8.82
CA ASP A 109 7.08 7.62 -9.36
C ASP A 109 7.51 8.67 -8.33
N GLU A 110 8.79 8.69 -8.01
CA GLU A 110 9.39 9.61 -7.03
C GLU A 110 10.20 10.73 -7.67
N THR A 111 10.23 10.82 -8.99
CA THR A 111 11.13 11.74 -9.69
C THR A 111 10.59 13.17 -9.81
N GLY A 112 9.29 13.36 -9.70
CA GLY A 112 8.66 14.68 -9.78
C GLY A 112 8.73 15.46 -8.48
N PRO A 113 8.19 16.69 -8.45
CA PRO A 113 8.00 17.44 -7.22
C PRO A 113 7.21 16.61 -6.19
N LYS A 114 7.51 16.83 -4.91
CA LYS A 114 6.97 16.00 -3.82
C LYS A 114 5.44 15.93 -3.84
N ASP A 115 4.78 16.99 -4.20
CA ASP A 115 3.32 17.05 -4.27
C ASP A 115 2.75 16.34 -5.50
N GLN A 116 3.58 16.04 -6.50
CA GLN A 116 3.18 15.36 -7.73
C GLN A 116 3.63 13.90 -7.81
N ARG A 117 4.71 13.54 -7.14
CA ARG A 117 5.26 12.18 -7.18
C ARG A 117 4.21 11.13 -6.88
N ARG A 118 3.38 11.39 -5.87
CA ARG A 118 2.37 10.46 -5.40
C ARG A 118 1.24 10.22 -6.41
N LYS A 119 1.13 11.07 -7.43
CA LYS A 119 0.10 10.95 -8.47
C LYS A 119 0.55 10.09 -9.64
N ARG A 120 1.82 9.76 -9.69
CA ARG A 120 2.40 8.97 -10.77
C ARG A 120 2.61 7.55 -10.28
N LEU A 121 2.28 6.61 -11.13
CA LEU A 121 2.50 5.21 -10.81
C LEU A 121 2.88 4.45 -12.06
N ALA A 122 3.61 3.37 -11.87
CA ALA A 122 3.91 2.38 -12.89
C ALA A 122 3.56 1.03 -12.34
N ILE A 123 3.09 0.14 -13.19
CA ILE A 123 2.76 -1.23 -12.83
C ILE A 123 3.81 -2.14 -13.45
N MET A 124 4.39 -3.03 -12.63
CA MET A 124 5.36 -4.00 -13.10
C MET A 124 4.94 -5.39 -12.61
N ASP A 125 5.17 -6.37 -13.46
CA ASP A 125 5.04 -7.76 -13.05
C ASP A 125 6.15 -8.12 -12.07
N GLN A 126 5.89 -9.13 -11.23
CA GLN A 126 6.88 -9.61 -10.26
C GLN A 126 8.17 -10.02 -10.95
N ASP A 127 8.09 -10.61 -12.15
CA ASP A 127 9.27 -11.03 -12.90
C ASP A 127 10.14 -9.85 -13.35
N GLY A 128 9.55 -8.66 -13.45
CA GLY A 128 10.26 -7.43 -13.82
C GLY A 128 10.80 -6.67 -12.61
N ALA A 129 10.43 -7.10 -11.44
CA ALA A 129 10.89 -6.48 -10.20
C ALA A 129 12.12 -7.17 -9.67
#